data_01687cd91ac13b28f8c24bb633256a7d
#
_entry.id   01687cd91ac13b28f8c24bb633256a7d
#
_cell.length_a   1.000
_cell.length_b   1.000
_cell.length_c   1.000
_cell.angle_alpha   90.00
_cell.angle_beta   90.00
_cell.angle_gamma   90.00
#
_symmetry.space_group_name_H-M   'P 1'
#
loop_
_entity.id
_entity.type
_entity.pdbx_description
1 polymer ?
#
loop_
_entity_poly.entity_id
_entity_poly.type
_entity_poly.pdbx_seq_one_letter_code
_entity_poly.pdbx_strand_id
1 'polypeptide(L)'
;MNKVILMGRLTRDPNVRYSPRNNSQEEMAIARYTLAVDRRGAKDGQQSADFISCVAFGRDGEFAEKYLKQGTKVVVTGRIQTGSYTNRDGQ
;
A
#
# COMPACT_ATOMS: atom_id res chain seq x y z
N MET A 1 -4.42 -8.50 17.89
CA MET A 1 -3.55 -7.46 17.35
C MET A 1 -3.42 -7.62 15.85
N ASN A 2 -3.51 -6.54 15.14
CA ASN A 2 -3.40 -6.58 13.69
C ASN A 2 -2.25 -5.67 13.29
N LYS A 3 -1.08 -6.26 13.13
CA LYS A 3 0.09 -5.48 12.79
C LYS A 3 0.93 -6.26 11.80
N VAL A 4 1.38 -5.57 10.77
CA VAL A 4 2.13 -6.17 9.69
C VAL A 4 3.37 -5.34 9.44
N ILE A 5 4.47 -6.02 9.19
CA ILE A 5 5.71 -5.38 8.76
C ILE A 5 6.11 -6.04 7.46
N LEU A 6 6.23 -5.24 6.41
CA LEU A 6 6.55 -5.75 5.09
C LEU A 6 7.77 -5.02 4.55
N MET A 7 8.61 -5.76 3.87
CA MET A 7 9.73 -5.18 3.14
C MET A 7 9.63 -5.60 1.70
N GLY A 8 9.63 -4.64 0.80
CA GLY A 8 9.52 -4.95 -0.60
C GLY A 8 9.82 -3.75 -1.45
N ARG A 9 9.60 -3.90 -2.74
CA ARG A 9 9.83 -2.83 -3.70
C ARG A 9 8.55 -2.43 -4.36
N LEU A 10 8.39 -1.15 -4.61
CA LEU A 10 7.22 -0.68 -5.32
C LEU A 10 7.27 -1.18 -6.76
N THR A 11 6.15 -1.69 -7.22
CA THR A 11 6.06 -2.15 -8.61
C THR A 11 5.81 -1.02 -9.57
N ARG A 12 5.30 0.10 -9.07
CA ARG A 12 5.01 1.29 -9.86
C ARG A 12 5.12 2.49 -8.96
N ASP A 13 5.12 3.66 -9.56
CA ASP A 13 4.98 4.87 -8.79
C ASP A 13 3.64 4.86 -8.06
N PRO A 14 3.58 5.41 -6.86
CA PRO A 14 2.30 5.47 -6.16
C PRO A 14 1.28 6.30 -6.91
N ASN A 15 0.04 5.86 -6.81
CA ASN A 15 -1.07 6.62 -7.35
C ASN A 15 -1.63 7.44 -6.20
N VAL A 16 -1.46 8.75 -6.27
CA VAL A 16 -1.81 9.62 -5.15
C VAL A 16 -3.00 10.47 -5.54
N ARG A 17 -3.97 10.49 -4.66
CA ARG A 17 -5.14 11.34 -4.80
C ARG A 17 -5.35 12.12 -3.53
N TYR A 18 -6.02 13.24 -3.66
CA TYR A 18 -6.34 14.06 -2.53
C TYR A 18 -7.84 14.09 -2.37
N SER A 19 -8.29 13.83 -1.17
CA SER A 19 -9.70 13.76 -0.87
C SER A 19 -10.07 14.89 0.06
N PRO A 20 -11.11 15.66 -0.25
CA PRO A 20 -11.52 16.72 0.67
C PRO A 20 -12.07 16.10 1.94
N ARG A 21 -11.75 16.74 3.05
CA ARG A 21 -12.27 16.31 4.33
C ARG A 21 -13.52 17.09 4.65
N ASN A 22 -14.44 16.40 5.26
CA ASN A 22 -15.66 17.06 5.67
C ASN A 22 -15.34 18.11 6.71
N ASN A 23 -15.96 19.26 6.60
CA ASN A 23 -15.79 20.33 7.58
C ASN A 23 -14.37 20.79 7.73
N SER A 24 -13.57 20.59 6.72
CA SER A 24 -12.18 21.00 6.75
C SER A 24 -11.81 21.46 5.37
N GLN A 25 -10.96 22.45 5.33
CA GLN A 25 -10.46 22.92 4.05
C GLN A 25 -9.24 22.15 3.60
N GLU A 26 -8.75 21.29 4.45
CA GLU A 26 -7.58 20.51 4.12
C GLU A 26 -7.98 19.25 3.39
N GLU A 27 -7.12 18.84 2.51
CA GLU A 27 -7.30 17.60 1.80
C GLU A 27 -6.41 16.56 2.41
N MET A 28 -6.86 15.32 2.33
CA MET A 28 -6.09 14.21 2.84
C MET A 28 -5.51 13.45 1.65
N ALA A 29 -4.22 13.25 1.68
CA ALA A 29 -3.54 12.47 0.65
C ALA A 29 -3.87 10.99 0.84
N ILE A 30 -4.14 10.32 -0.26
CA ILE A 30 -4.37 8.89 -0.29
C ILE A 30 -3.46 8.33 -1.36
N ALA A 31 -2.46 7.58 -0.93
CA ALA A 31 -1.49 6.99 -1.84
C ALA A 31 -1.73 5.49 -1.92
N ARG A 32 -1.84 4.98 -3.12
CA ARG A 32 -1.99 3.55 -3.34
C ARG A 32 -0.80 3.05 -4.10
N TYR A 33 -0.25 1.96 -3.64
CA TYR A 33 0.89 1.35 -4.31
C TYR A 33 0.89 -0.13 -4.03
N THR A 34 1.67 -0.85 -4.81
CA THR A 34 1.80 -2.28 -4.67
C THR A 34 3.25 -2.61 -4.40
N LEU A 35 3.47 -3.44 -3.39
CA LEU A 35 4.80 -3.91 -3.04
C LEU A 35 4.98 -5.32 -3.55
N ALA A 36 6.14 -5.57 -4.13
CA ALA A 36 6.57 -6.92 -4.43
C ALA A 36 7.42 -7.38 -3.27
N VAL A 37 6.91 -8.34 -2.52
CA VAL A 37 7.54 -8.85 -1.32
C VAL A 37 8.05 -10.24 -1.63
N ASP A 38 9.34 -10.46 -1.45
CA ASP A 38 9.94 -11.75 -1.74
C ASP A 38 9.41 -12.80 -0.80
N ARG A 39 9.12 -13.96 -1.34
CA ARG A 39 8.75 -15.09 -0.52
C ARG A 39 9.97 -15.74 0.03
N ARG A 40 9.85 -16.17 1.27
CA ARG A 40 10.92 -16.87 1.92
C ARG A 40 11.02 -18.27 1.37
N GLY A 41 12.25 -18.73 1.15
CA GLY A 41 12.47 -20.09 0.71
C GLY A 41 12.16 -20.34 -0.74
N ALA A 42 12.04 -19.30 -1.53
CA ALA A 42 11.77 -19.47 -2.94
C ALA A 42 12.96 -20.08 -3.62
N LYS A 43 12.69 -20.86 -4.64
CA LYS A 43 13.75 -21.52 -5.38
C LYS A 43 14.08 -20.73 -6.62
N ASP A 44 15.27 -20.96 -7.11
CA ASP A 44 15.72 -20.28 -8.29
C ASP A 44 14.79 -20.50 -9.46
N GLY A 45 14.62 -19.47 -10.24
CA GLY A 45 13.86 -19.56 -11.45
C GLY A 45 12.37 -19.50 -11.28
N GLN A 46 11.89 -19.36 -10.08
CA GLN A 46 10.46 -19.28 -9.83
C GLN A 46 10.07 -17.89 -9.42
N GLN A 47 8.89 -17.52 -9.87
CA GLN A 47 8.30 -16.29 -9.39
C GLN A 47 8.04 -16.46 -7.91
N SER A 48 8.68 -15.66 -7.13
CA SER A 48 8.64 -15.88 -5.70
C SER A 48 8.34 -14.62 -4.94
N ALA A 49 7.47 -13.80 -5.48
CA ALA A 49 7.08 -12.58 -4.81
C ALA A 49 5.58 -12.54 -4.67
N ASP A 50 5.14 -12.00 -3.56
CA ASP A 50 3.74 -11.67 -3.35
C ASP A 50 3.54 -10.20 -3.64
N PHE A 51 2.47 -9.89 -4.34
CA PHE A 51 2.16 -8.52 -4.67
C PHE A 51 1.07 -8.05 -3.74
N ILE A 52 1.41 -7.09 -2.91
CA ILE A 52 0.53 -6.67 -1.83
C ILE A 52 0.13 -5.22 -2.06
N SER A 53 -1.18 -4.99 -2.12
CA SER A 53 -1.70 -3.65 -2.30
C SER A 53 -1.66 -2.91 -0.99
N CYS A 54 -1.17 -1.70 -1.04
CA CYS A 54 -1.01 -0.87 0.13
C CYS A 54 -1.71 0.47 -0.08
N VAL A 55 -2.22 1.01 1.00
CA VAL A 55 -2.83 2.33 0.97
C VAL A 55 -2.28 3.12 2.15
N ALA A 56 -1.83 4.32 1.88
CA ALA A 56 -1.32 5.21 2.91
C ALA A 56 -2.14 6.49 2.91
N PHE A 57 -2.49 6.95 4.09
CA PHE A 57 -3.34 8.12 4.26
C PHE A 57 -2.58 9.25 4.93
N GLY A 58 -2.98 10.46 4.64
CA GLY A 58 -2.49 11.63 5.34
C GLY A 58 -1.00 11.82 5.13
N ARG A 59 -0.27 11.95 6.21
CA ARG A 59 1.17 12.19 6.12
C ARG A 59 1.90 11.07 5.43
N ASP A 60 1.47 9.85 5.67
CA ASP A 60 2.10 8.70 5.02
C ASP A 60 1.86 8.75 3.52
N GLY A 61 0.68 9.21 3.12
CA GLY A 61 0.40 9.37 1.71
C GLY A 61 1.25 10.45 1.08
N GLU A 62 1.44 11.55 1.80
CA GLU A 62 2.29 12.62 1.30
C GLU A 62 3.74 12.18 1.19
N PHE A 63 4.19 11.41 2.18
CA PHE A 63 5.53 10.86 2.14
C PHE A 63 5.70 9.97 0.92
N ALA A 64 4.72 9.13 0.65
CA ALA A 64 4.79 8.25 -0.50
C ALA A 64 4.88 9.05 -1.79
N GLU A 65 4.11 10.12 -1.88
CA GLU A 65 4.13 10.93 -3.08
C GLU A 65 5.50 11.53 -3.32
N LYS A 66 6.13 11.99 -2.25
CA LYS A 66 7.40 12.69 -2.39
C LYS A 66 8.58 11.78 -2.58
N TYR A 67 8.56 10.63 -1.95
CA TYR A 67 9.78 9.85 -1.83
C TYR A 67 9.72 8.46 -2.44
N LEU A 68 8.55 7.92 -2.66
CA LEU A 68 8.44 6.55 -3.14
C LEU A 68 8.24 6.53 -4.63
N LYS A 69 8.97 5.65 -5.29
CA LYS A 69 8.90 5.50 -6.73
C LYS A 69 8.99 4.04 -7.08
N GLN A 70 8.69 3.74 -8.32
CA GLN A 70 8.83 2.39 -8.83
C GLN A 70 10.24 1.88 -8.54
N GLY A 71 10.32 0.70 -7.98
CA GLY A 71 11.60 0.07 -7.69
C GLY A 71 12.19 0.44 -6.35
N THR A 72 11.60 1.39 -5.63
CA THR A 72 12.12 1.78 -4.33
C THR A 72 11.85 0.67 -3.32
N LYS A 73 12.89 0.30 -2.59
CA LYS A 73 12.77 -0.71 -1.55
C LYS A 73 12.38 -0.02 -0.25
N VAL A 74 11.34 -0.52 0.38
CA VAL A 74 10.81 0.10 1.58
C VAL A 74 10.44 -0.95 2.60
N VAL A 75 10.41 -0.51 3.84
CA VAL A 75 9.83 -1.28 4.93
C VAL A 75 8.60 -0.52 5.39
N VAL A 76 7.46 -1.18 5.37
CA VAL A 76 6.23 -0.54 5.80
C VAL A 76 5.66 -1.28 6.98
N THR A 77 5.07 -0.54 7.86
CA THR A 77 4.39 -1.06 9.03
C THR A 77 2.94 -0.60 8.96
N GLY A 78 2.05 -1.52 9.16
CA GLY A 78 0.64 -1.17 9.10
C GLY A 78 -0.19 -2.30 9.61
N ARG A 79 -1.41 -2.36 9.12
CA ARG A 79 -2.32 -3.43 9.49
C ARG A 79 -2.98 -3.95 8.23
N ILE A 80 -3.45 -5.17 8.32
CA ILE A 80 -4.18 -5.78 7.24
C ILE A 80 -5.62 -5.32 7.31
N GLN A 81 -6.12 -4.84 6.21
CA GLN A 81 -7.49 -4.44 6.10
C GLN A 81 -8.12 -5.25 4.98
N THR A 82 -9.12 -6.03 5.33
CA THR A 82 -9.79 -6.83 4.32
C THR A 82 -11.00 -6.09 3.81
N GLY A 83 -11.40 -6.43 2.62
CA GLY A 83 -12.58 -5.85 2.05
C GLY A 83 -13.80 -6.56 2.52
N SER A 84 -14.10 -6.39 3.78
CA SER A 84 -15.19 -7.13 4.38
C SER A 84 -16.54 -6.49 4.12
N TYR A 85 -16.57 -5.53 3.24
CA TYR A 85 -17.84 -4.95 2.93
C TYR A 85 -18.72 -6.00 2.29
N THR A 86 -19.97 -5.91 2.60
CA THR A 86 -20.96 -6.69 1.92
C THR A 86 -21.23 -6.02 0.63
N ASN A 87 -20.90 -6.65 -0.43
CA ASN A 87 -21.20 -5.98 -1.65
C ASN A 87 -22.67 -6.15 -1.93
N ARG A 88 -23.13 -5.43 -2.87
CA ARG A 88 -24.51 -5.32 -3.05
C ARG A 88 -25.10 -6.56 -3.60
N ASP A 89 -24.30 -7.47 -3.98
CA ASP A 89 -24.82 -8.75 -4.37
C ASP A 89 -24.93 -9.69 -3.22
N GLY A 90 -24.67 -9.22 -2.04
CA GLY A 90 -24.76 -10.06 -0.89
C GLY A 90 -23.58 -10.97 -0.72
N GLN A 91 -22.50 -10.63 -1.28
CA GLN A 91 -21.34 -11.48 -1.13
C GLN A 91 -20.28 -10.94 -0.35
#